data_6eab6e89e717dd047019a9aa73f8b0f8
#
_entry.id   6eab6e89e717dd047019a9aa73f8b0f8
#
_cell.length_a   1.000
_cell.length_b   1.000
_cell.length_c   1.000
_cell.angle_alpha   90.00
_cell.angle_beta   90.00
_cell.angle_gamma   90.00
#
_symmetry.space_group_name_H-M   'P 1'
#
loop_
_entity.id
_entity.type
_entity.pdbx_description
1 polymer ?
#
loop_
_entity_poly.entity_id
_entity_poly.type
_entity_poly.pdbx_seq_one_letter_code
_entity_poly.pdbx_strand_id
1 'polypeptide(L)'
;MGKKWNSQTYGKLNIEEIPEKLMKFYQAHKIYGEPIEITIGTDSQNRTDYTKIVSVVSIICKGHGGIFFHRTWFVDVIPSVKIKLETETNISLEVTQKIIEILEKDFPELYEHCPVSIHIDAGNAPYGKTRELIPALVGWVHGMGFECEVKPNAWTASTIADRISK
;
A
#
# COMPACT_ATOMS: atom_id res chain seq x y z
N MET A 1 5.54 -14.76 -8.43
CA MET A 1 6.10 -13.44 -8.25
C MET A 1 7.39 -13.46 -7.46
N GLY A 2 8.48 -13.81 -8.13
CA GLY A 2 9.78 -13.93 -7.49
C GLY A 2 10.50 -12.61 -7.19
N LYS A 3 9.77 -11.53 -6.99
CA LYS A 3 10.41 -10.24 -6.74
C LYS A 3 10.48 -9.95 -5.26
N LYS A 4 11.66 -9.51 -4.83
CA LYS A 4 11.89 -9.22 -3.42
C LYS A 4 11.31 -7.86 -3.03
N TRP A 5 10.79 -7.82 -1.84
CA TRP A 5 10.47 -6.60 -1.14
C TRP A 5 11.69 -6.16 -0.34
N ASN A 6 11.80 -4.86 -0.11
CA ASN A 6 12.91 -4.28 0.65
C ASN A 6 12.40 -3.56 1.87
N SER A 7 13.17 -3.64 2.94
CA SER A 7 12.90 -2.93 4.18
C SER A 7 14.19 -2.36 4.72
N GLN A 8 14.15 -1.14 5.23
CA GLN A 8 15.31 -0.54 5.88
C GLN A 8 15.71 -1.35 7.11
N THR A 9 14.74 -1.91 7.82
CA THR A 9 14.96 -2.68 9.04
C THR A 9 15.41 -4.11 8.77
N TYR A 10 14.77 -4.78 7.79
CA TYR A 10 14.93 -6.23 7.61
C TYR A 10 15.66 -6.63 6.33
N GLY A 11 16.01 -5.67 5.47
CA GLY A 11 16.63 -5.97 4.18
C GLY A 11 15.64 -6.56 3.18
N LYS A 12 16.08 -7.56 2.44
CA LYS A 12 15.27 -8.18 1.39
C LYS A 12 14.39 -9.28 1.95
N LEU A 13 13.11 -9.27 1.56
CA LEU A 13 12.11 -10.23 2.02
C LEU A 13 11.23 -10.69 0.87
N ASN A 14 10.64 -11.87 1.03
CA ASN A 14 9.49 -12.28 0.23
C ASN A 14 8.21 -11.70 0.84
N ILE A 15 7.16 -11.56 0.04
CA ILE A 15 5.89 -11.04 0.56
C ILE A 15 5.34 -11.91 1.69
N GLU A 16 5.57 -13.22 1.63
CA GLU A 16 5.10 -14.16 2.64
C GLU A 16 5.73 -13.91 4.02
N GLU A 17 6.88 -13.26 4.06
CA GLU A 17 7.59 -12.94 5.30
C GLU A 17 7.15 -11.64 5.94
N ILE A 18 6.45 -10.78 5.18
CA ILE A 18 6.02 -9.46 5.68
C ILE A 18 5.04 -9.57 6.85
N PRO A 19 4.00 -10.41 6.82
CA PRO A 19 3.05 -10.49 7.93
C PRO A 19 3.68 -10.78 9.29
N GLU A 20 4.71 -11.63 9.35
CA GLU A 20 5.42 -11.89 10.60
C GLU A 20 6.09 -10.63 11.13
N LYS A 21 6.66 -9.81 10.24
CA LYS A 21 7.32 -8.56 10.63
C LYS A 21 6.31 -7.52 11.10
N LEU A 22 5.14 -7.50 10.46
CA LEU A 22 4.04 -6.65 10.92
C LEU A 22 3.60 -7.06 12.34
N MET A 23 3.49 -8.34 12.60
CA MET A 23 3.14 -8.85 13.93
C MET A 23 4.19 -8.48 14.97
N LYS A 24 5.46 -8.57 14.64
CA LYS A 24 6.55 -8.15 15.53
C LYS A 24 6.43 -6.68 15.90
N PHE A 25 6.16 -5.83 14.92
CA PHE A 25 5.95 -4.40 15.16
C PHE A 25 4.75 -4.18 16.09
N TYR A 26 3.64 -4.82 15.80
CA TYR A 26 2.44 -4.72 16.62
C TYR A 26 2.72 -5.11 18.07
N GLN A 27 3.35 -6.25 18.28
CA GLN A 27 3.66 -6.72 19.64
C GLN A 27 4.57 -5.77 20.41
N ALA A 28 5.50 -5.13 19.72
CA ALA A 28 6.41 -4.18 20.33
C ALA A 28 5.74 -2.82 20.62
N HIS A 29 4.67 -2.48 19.93
CA HIS A 29 4.07 -1.14 20.01
C HIS A 29 2.67 -1.11 20.64
N LYS A 30 2.00 -2.23 20.80
CA LYS A 30 0.64 -2.24 21.39
C LYS A 30 0.59 -1.70 22.82
N ILE A 31 1.72 -1.74 23.51
CA ILE A 31 1.81 -1.22 24.88
C ILE A 31 1.53 0.28 24.98
N TYR A 32 1.73 1.02 23.89
CA TYR A 32 1.51 2.47 23.89
C TYR A 32 0.05 2.87 23.88
N GLY A 33 -0.85 1.94 23.55
CA GLY A 33 -2.30 2.22 23.52
C GLY A 33 -2.73 3.15 22.39
N GLU A 34 -1.85 3.43 21.43
CA GLU A 34 -2.16 4.29 20.29
C GLU A 34 -2.62 3.48 19.08
N PRO A 35 -3.39 4.10 18.18
CA PRO A 35 -3.81 3.39 16.96
C PRO A 35 -2.61 2.88 16.15
N ILE A 36 -2.74 1.63 15.70
CA ILE A 36 -1.75 0.99 14.83
C ILE A 36 -2.49 0.63 13.53
N GLU A 37 -2.00 1.12 12.42
CA GLU A 37 -2.65 0.94 11.12
C GLU A 37 -1.70 0.34 10.10
N ILE A 38 -2.24 -0.53 9.27
CA ILE A 38 -1.52 -1.11 8.13
C ILE A 38 -2.08 -0.46 6.88
N THR A 39 -1.20 0.09 6.05
CA THR A 39 -1.59 0.72 4.79
C THR A 39 -0.84 0.10 3.63
N ILE A 40 -1.53 -0.01 2.50
CA ILE A 40 -0.96 -0.56 1.28
C ILE A 40 -1.27 0.41 0.16
N GLY A 41 -0.26 0.77 -0.61
CA GLY A 41 -0.42 1.69 -1.71
C GLY A 41 0.57 1.40 -2.82
N THR A 42 0.24 1.86 -4.02
CA THR A 42 1.08 1.70 -5.19
C THR A 42 1.08 3.02 -5.96
N ASP A 43 2.26 3.43 -6.37
CA ASP A 43 2.45 4.62 -7.19
C ASP A 43 3.23 4.26 -8.44
N SER A 44 2.95 4.95 -9.53
CA SER A 44 3.65 4.75 -10.78
C SER A 44 4.08 6.09 -11.37
N GLN A 45 5.24 6.09 -11.99
CA GLN A 45 5.79 7.28 -12.65
C GLN A 45 6.25 6.93 -14.05
N ASN A 46 5.70 7.64 -15.03
CA ASN A 46 6.14 7.48 -16.41
C ASN A 46 7.48 8.19 -16.62
N ARG A 47 8.40 7.48 -17.22
CA ARG A 47 9.63 8.02 -17.77
C ARG A 47 9.51 8.00 -19.28
N THR A 48 10.57 8.36 -20.00
CA THR A 48 10.53 8.40 -21.47
C THR A 48 10.26 7.02 -22.07
N ASP A 49 10.94 6.00 -21.58
CA ASP A 49 10.92 4.67 -22.17
C ASP A 49 10.22 3.61 -21.33
N TYR A 50 9.82 3.93 -20.10
CA TYR A 50 9.26 2.96 -19.18
C TYR A 50 8.42 3.63 -18.10
N THR A 51 7.65 2.81 -17.38
CA THR A 51 6.96 3.25 -16.17
C THR A 51 7.59 2.55 -14.97
N LYS A 52 7.98 3.32 -13.97
CA LYS A 52 8.48 2.82 -12.71
C LYS A 52 7.30 2.64 -11.76
N ILE A 53 7.17 1.45 -11.17
CA ILE A 53 6.10 1.15 -10.22
C ILE A 53 6.71 0.86 -8.85
N VAL A 54 6.15 1.48 -7.82
CA VAL A 54 6.55 1.25 -6.43
C VAL A 54 5.32 0.87 -5.63
N SER A 55 5.37 -0.30 -5.00
CA SER A 55 4.32 -0.75 -4.10
C SER A 55 4.84 -0.73 -2.67
N VAL A 56 4.01 -0.31 -1.72
CA VAL A 56 4.41 -0.12 -0.32
C VAL A 56 3.41 -0.79 0.60
N VAL A 57 3.93 -1.51 1.60
CA VAL A 57 3.19 -1.97 2.77
C VAL A 57 3.79 -1.27 3.97
N SER A 58 2.97 -0.60 4.76
CA SER A 58 3.47 0.08 5.96
C SER A 58 2.63 -0.29 7.17
N ILE A 59 3.24 -0.24 8.34
CA ILE A 59 2.55 -0.32 9.62
C ILE A 59 3.06 0.83 10.48
N ILE A 60 2.12 1.59 11.05
CA ILE A 60 2.43 2.81 11.78
C ILE A 60 1.68 2.81 13.10
N CYS A 61 2.42 3.09 14.18
CA CYS A 61 1.86 3.37 15.49
C CYS A 61 1.87 4.87 15.70
N LYS A 62 0.71 5.47 15.86
CA LYS A 62 0.58 6.92 15.98
C LYS A 62 1.47 7.45 17.09
N GLY A 63 2.34 8.40 16.74
CA GLY A 63 3.27 9.03 17.70
C GLY A 63 4.51 8.20 18.04
N HIS A 64 4.61 6.96 17.55
CA HIS A 64 5.71 6.06 17.90
C HIS A 64 6.41 5.45 16.70
N GLY A 65 6.19 6.01 15.51
CA GLY A 65 6.89 5.60 14.32
C GLY A 65 6.24 4.43 13.58
N GLY A 66 6.98 3.92 12.64
CA GLY A 66 6.49 2.83 11.79
C GLY A 66 7.61 2.20 11.00
N ILE A 67 7.28 1.13 10.32
CA ILE A 67 8.18 0.50 9.36
C ILE A 67 7.43 0.32 8.04
N PHE A 68 8.18 0.24 6.97
CA PHE A 68 7.58 0.00 5.67
C PHE A 68 8.42 -0.96 4.84
N PHE A 69 7.73 -1.60 3.90
CA PHE A 69 8.29 -2.54 2.95
C PHE A 69 7.91 -2.04 1.57
N HIS A 70 8.84 -2.09 0.62
CA HIS A 70 8.55 -1.63 -0.73
C HIS A 70 9.11 -2.58 -1.77
N ARG A 71 8.48 -2.56 -2.93
CA ARG A 71 8.94 -3.29 -4.11
C ARG A 71 8.90 -2.34 -5.29
N THR A 72 9.99 -2.29 -6.04
CA THR A 72 10.10 -1.44 -7.22
C THR A 72 10.33 -2.30 -8.46
N TRP A 73 9.61 -2.01 -9.52
CA TRP A 73 9.87 -2.68 -10.81
C TRP A 73 9.48 -1.75 -11.96
N PHE A 74 9.75 -2.22 -13.16
CA PHE A 74 9.61 -1.40 -14.36
C PHE A 74 8.75 -2.14 -15.38
N VAL A 75 7.87 -1.41 -16.04
CA VAL A 75 7.01 -1.92 -17.10
C VAL A 75 7.05 -0.96 -18.29
N ASP A 76 6.44 -1.34 -19.40
CA ASP A 76 6.29 -0.46 -20.54
C ASP A 76 5.47 0.78 -20.14
N VAL A 77 5.70 1.90 -20.81
CA VAL A 77 5.00 3.14 -20.52
C VAL A 77 3.49 2.93 -20.53
N ILE A 78 2.85 3.36 -19.44
CA ILE A 78 1.39 3.29 -19.32
C ILE A 78 0.81 4.58 -19.89
N PRO A 79 0.08 4.52 -21.02
CA PRO A 79 -0.24 5.72 -21.79
C PRO A 79 -1.34 6.60 -21.23
N SER A 80 -2.23 6.05 -20.41
CA SER A 80 -3.36 6.85 -19.92
C SER A 80 -3.40 6.89 -18.39
N VAL A 81 -3.88 8.01 -17.85
CA VAL A 81 -4.07 8.18 -16.41
C VAL A 81 -5.06 7.15 -15.88
N LYS A 82 -6.10 6.84 -16.63
CA LYS A 82 -7.08 5.83 -16.22
C LYS A 82 -6.43 4.46 -16.06
N ILE A 83 -5.67 4.00 -17.05
CA ILE A 83 -5.00 2.70 -17.01
C ILE A 83 -3.97 2.70 -15.89
N LYS A 84 -3.27 3.81 -15.70
CA LYS A 84 -2.28 3.97 -14.64
C LYS A 84 -2.91 3.76 -13.27
N LEU A 85 -4.02 4.44 -12.99
CA LEU A 85 -4.72 4.32 -11.71
C LEU A 85 -5.33 2.93 -11.50
N GLU A 86 -5.88 2.34 -12.56
CA GLU A 86 -6.40 0.98 -12.49
C GLU A 86 -5.29 -0.03 -12.22
N THR A 87 -4.14 0.16 -12.84
CA THR A 87 -2.97 -0.71 -12.63
C THR A 87 -2.48 -0.61 -11.19
N GLU A 88 -2.32 0.61 -10.67
CA GLU A 88 -1.90 0.85 -9.29
C GLU A 88 -2.88 0.21 -8.29
N THR A 89 -4.17 0.41 -8.52
CA THR A 89 -5.20 -0.14 -7.64
C THR A 89 -5.21 -1.66 -7.68
N ASN A 90 -5.10 -2.25 -8.85
CA ASN A 90 -5.06 -3.70 -8.99
C ASN A 90 -3.87 -4.32 -8.25
N ILE A 91 -2.70 -3.70 -8.37
CA ILE A 91 -1.50 -4.16 -7.67
C ILE A 91 -1.70 -4.10 -6.17
N SER A 92 -2.24 -2.98 -5.67
CA SER A 92 -2.53 -2.84 -4.24
C SER A 92 -3.54 -3.88 -3.75
N LEU A 93 -4.55 -4.19 -4.56
CA LEU A 93 -5.52 -5.24 -4.22
C LEU A 93 -4.87 -6.61 -4.13
N GLU A 94 -4.00 -6.96 -5.07
CA GLU A 94 -3.29 -8.24 -5.06
C GLU A 94 -2.39 -8.37 -3.83
N VAL A 95 -1.65 -7.32 -3.50
CA VAL A 95 -0.79 -7.29 -2.32
C VAL A 95 -1.62 -7.42 -1.05
N THR A 96 -2.70 -6.66 -0.95
CA THR A 96 -3.58 -6.68 0.22
C THR A 96 -4.19 -8.05 0.43
N GLN A 97 -4.67 -8.66 -0.63
CA GLN A 97 -5.28 -9.99 -0.56
C GLN A 97 -4.28 -11.02 -0.03
N LYS A 98 -3.05 -10.98 -0.52
CA LYS A 98 -2.00 -11.90 -0.08
C LYS A 98 -1.65 -11.69 1.40
N ILE A 99 -1.50 -10.43 1.82
CA ILE A 99 -1.18 -10.09 3.21
C ILE A 99 -2.31 -10.54 4.13
N ILE A 100 -3.56 -10.20 3.79
CA ILE A 100 -4.72 -10.53 4.63
C ILE A 100 -4.91 -12.04 4.77
N GLU A 101 -4.73 -12.82 3.69
CA GLU A 101 -4.79 -14.27 3.77
C GLU A 101 -3.89 -14.83 4.86
N ILE A 102 -2.66 -14.33 4.91
CA ILE A 102 -1.68 -14.80 5.90
C ILE A 102 -2.02 -14.30 7.29
N LEU A 103 -2.46 -13.04 7.41
CA LEU A 103 -2.86 -12.48 8.71
C LEU A 103 -4.04 -13.25 9.32
N GLU A 104 -5.06 -13.53 8.53
CA GLU A 104 -6.22 -14.28 9.02
C GLU A 104 -5.82 -15.66 9.51
N LYS A 105 -4.94 -16.33 8.80
CA LYS A 105 -4.54 -17.70 9.10
C LYS A 105 -3.56 -17.78 10.26
N ASP A 106 -2.51 -16.97 10.23
CA ASP A 106 -1.36 -17.12 11.12
C ASP A 106 -1.26 -16.07 12.22
N PHE A 107 -1.88 -14.90 12.03
CA PHE A 107 -1.78 -13.78 12.96
C PHE A 107 -3.14 -13.11 13.20
N PRO A 108 -4.14 -13.86 13.67
CA PRO A 108 -5.50 -13.32 13.81
C PRO A 108 -5.60 -12.13 14.76
N GLU A 109 -4.75 -12.05 15.79
CA GLU A 109 -4.73 -10.93 16.71
C GLU A 109 -4.45 -9.62 15.96
N LEU A 110 -3.45 -9.64 15.10
CA LEU A 110 -3.09 -8.47 14.30
C LEU A 110 -4.23 -8.08 13.37
N TYR A 111 -4.81 -9.05 12.71
CA TYR A 111 -5.91 -8.82 11.77
C TYR A 111 -7.13 -8.20 12.47
N GLU A 112 -7.42 -8.63 13.70
CA GLU A 112 -8.58 -8.13 14.47
C GLU A 112 -8.36 -6.71 15.00
N HIS A 113 -7.12 -6.34 15.36
CA HIS A 113 -6.85 -5.10 16.07
C HIS A 113 -6.27 -4.00 15.22
N CYS A 114 -5.73 -4.33 14.05
CA CYS A 114 -5.11 -3.34 13.17
C CYS A 114 -5.88 -3.25 11.86
N PRO A 115 -6.55 -2.11 11.61
CA PRO A 115 -7.22 -1.93 10.33
C PRO A 115 -6.21 -1.92 9.19
N VAL A 116 -6.59 -2.55 8.08
CA VAL A 116 -5.81 -2.56 6.84
C VAL A 116 -6.58 -1.76 5.81
N SER A 117 -5.93 -0.76 5.25
CA SER A 117 -6.56 0.06 4.22
C SER A 117 -5.66 0.21 2.99
N ILE A 118 -6.30 0.33 1.84
CA ILE A 118 -5.62 0.63 0.59
C ILE A 118 -5.67 2.13 0.37
N HIS A 119 -4.51 2.72 0.11
CA HIS A 119 -4.41 4.15 -0.21
C HIS A 119 -4.31 4.31 -1.71
N ILE A 120 -5.25 5.07 -2.27
CA ILE A 120 -5.25 5.40 -3.69
C ILE A 120 -4.72 6.81 -3.86
N ASP A 121 -3.68 6.96 -4.67
CA ASP A 121 -3.07 8.26 -4.96
C ASP A 121 -3.84 8.97 -6.07
N ALA A 122 -5.15 9.07 -5.90
CA ALA A 122 -6.02 9.84 -6.77
C ALA A 122 -6.67 10.91 -5.91
N GLY A 123 -6.34 12.14 -6.19
CA GLY A 123 -6.72 13.21 -5.30
C GLY A 123 -7.90 14.03 -5.74
N ASN A 124 -8.27 14.94 -4.84
CA ASN A 124 -9.17 16.04 -5.07
C ASN A 124 -8.50 17.11 -5.90
N ALA A 125 -7.72 16.74 -6.91
CA ALA A 125 -7.17 17.73 -7.81
C ALA A 125 -8.35 18.49 -8.40
N PRO A 126 -8.37 19.82 -8.30
CA PRO A 126 -9.48 20.59 -8.83
C PRO A 126 -9.60 20.45 -10.35
N TYR A 127 -8.63 19.79 -10.97
CA TYR A 127 -8.59 19.60 -12.38
C TYR A 127 -8.61 18.13 -12.70
N GLY A 128 -9.60 17.66 -13.28
CA GLY A 128 -9.24 16.62 -14.00
C GLY A 128 -9.85 15.33 -13.98
N LYS A 129 -9.35 14.55 -14.86
CA LYS A 129 -9.74 13.19 -15.19
C LYS A 129 -9.65 12.23 -14.02
N THR A 130 -8.73 12.47 -13.07
CA THR A 130 -8.57 11.61 -11.88
C THR A 130 -9.77 11.67 -10.95
N ARG A 131 -10.36 12.85 -10.80
CA ARG A 131 -11.51 13.06 -9.93
C ARG A 131 -12.72 12.24 -10.35
N GLU A 132 -12.93 12.09 -11.64
CA GLU A 132 -14.05 11.32 -12.17
C GLU A 132 -13.85 9.81 -11.97
N LEU A 133 -12.60 9.37 -11.88
CA LEU A 133 -12.26 7.96 -11.71
C LEU A 133 -12.37 7.48 -10.27
N ILE A 134 -12.30 8.40 -9.30
CA ILE A 134 -12.26 8.05 -7.88
C ILE A 134 -13.43 7.18 -7.44
N PRO A 135 -14.71 7.51 -7.74
CA PRO A 135 -15.81 6.68 -7.28
C PRO A 135 -15.73 5.23 -7.78
N ALA A 136 -15.29 5.04 -9.01
CA ALA A 136 -15.15 3.69 -9.56
C ALA A 136 -14.05 2.91 -8.89
N LEU A 137 -12.91 3.56 -8.62
CA LEU A 137 -11.78 2.92 -7.94
C LEU A 137 -12.14 2.55 -6.50
N VAL A 138 -12.76 3.47 -5.77
CA VAL A 138 -13.21 3.23 -4.39
C VAL A 138 -14.24 2.10 -4.35
N GLY A 139 -15.19 2.13 -5.28
CA GLY A 139 -16.20 1.07 -5.40
C GLY A 139 -15.57 -0.29 -5.68
N TRP A 140 -14.53 -0.32 -6.50
CA TRP A 140 -13.80 -1.55 -6.80
C TRP A 140 -13.15 -2.12 -5.52
N VAL A 141 -12.42 -1.27 -4.78
CA VAL A 141 -11.75 -1.69 -3.54
C VAL A 141 -12.76 -2.18 -2.51
N HIS A 142 -13.85 -1.42 -2.30
CA HIS A 142 -14.92 -1.82 -1.37
C HIS A 142 -15.61 -3.11 -1.81
N GLY A 143 -15.80 -3.27 -3.12
CA GLY A 143 -16.41 -4.48 -3.66
C GLY A 143 -15.57 -5.73 -3.44
N MET A 144 -14.26 -5.56 -3.29
CA MET A 144 -13.35 -6.65 -2.94
C MET A 144 -13.28 -6.89 -1.43
N GLY A 145 -14.01 -6.10 -0.63
CA GLY A 145 -14.07 -6.27 0.82
C GLY A 145 -13.02 -5.51 1.60
N PHE A 146 -12.35 -4.53 0.99
CA PHE A 146 -11.27 -3.80 1.66
C PHE A 146 -11.63 -2.34 1.90
N GLU A 147 -11.03 -1.76 2.94
CA GLU A 147 -11.14 -0.34 3.23
C GLU A 147 -10.24 0.46 2.28
N CYS A 148 -10.64 1.70 2.00
CA CYS A 148 -9.95 2.54 1.03
C CYS A 148 -9.89 3.98 1.50
N GLU A 149 -8.73 4.60 1.35
CA GLU A 149 -8.53 6.02 1.58
C GLU A 149 -8.03 6.69 0.32
N VAL A 150 -8.55 7.87 0.02
CA VAL A 150 -8.09 8.72 -1.07
C VAL A 150 -7.55 10.02 -0.50
N LYS A 151 -6.82 10.80 -1.30
CA LYS A 151 -6.33 12.10 -0.83
C LYS A 151 -7.49 12.99 -0.39
N PRO A 152 -7.34 13.80 0.69
CA PRO A 152 -6.10 14.03 1.44
C PRO A 152 -5.80 12.98 2.50
N ASN A 153 -6.67 11.99 2.71
CA ASN A 153 -6.50 11.02 3.78
C ASN A 153 -5.47 9.92 3.43
N ALA A 154 -5.30 9.63 2.13
CA ALA A 154 -4.33 8.65 1.64
C ALA A 154 -2.95 9.30 1.52
N TRP A 155 -2.24 9.42 2.63
CA TRP A 155 -0.97 10.14 2.64
C TRP A 155 0.25 9.25 2.83
N THR A 156 0.13 8.20 3.64
CA THR A 156 1.30 7.45 4.10
C THR A 156 1.98 6.67 2.99
N ALA A 157 1.26 5.76 2.36
CA ALA A 157 1.87 4.87 1.37
C ALA A 157 2.30 5.63 0.12
N SER A 158 1.49 6.59 -0.35
CA SER A 158 1.86 7.39 -1.51
C SER A 158 3.05 8.29 -1.24
N THR A 159 3.15 8.86 -0.03
CA THR A 159 4.31 9.67 0.36
C THR A 159 5.59 8.83 0.38
N ILE A 160 5.53 7.64 0.95
CA ILE A 160 6.67 6.73 0.97
C ILE A 160 7.04 6.29 -0.43
N ALA A 161 6.07 5.92 -1.24
CA ALA A 161 6.29 5.53 -2.63
C ALA A 161 6.93 6.66 -3.44
N ASP A 162 6.48 7.90 -3.25
CA ASP A 162 7.02 9.06 -3.92
C ASP A 162 8.50 9.29 -3.56
N ARG A 163 8.85 9.15 -2.29
CA ARG A 163 10.25 9.24 -1.86
C ARG A 163 11.13 8.20 -2.54
N ILE A 164 10.64 6.99 -2.67
CA ILE A 164 11.39 5.88 -3.27
C ILE A 164 11.49 6.07 -4.78
N SER A 165 10.47 6.65 -5.41
CA SER A 165 10.42 6.85 -6.85
C SER A 165 11.32 7.97 -7.35
N LYS A 166 11.69 8.89 -6.48
CA LYS A 166 12.54 10.03 -6.85
C LYS A 166 14.03 9.71 -6.86
#